data_d80d0c9c5b78ce5d75d0eccb76a68ec8
#
_entry.id   d80d0c9c5b78ce5d75d0eccb76a68ec8
#
_cell.length_a   1.000
_cell.length_b   1.000
_cell.length_c   1.000
_cell.angle_alpha   90.00
_cell.angle_beta   90.00
_cell.angle_gamma   90.00
#
_symmetry.space_group_name_H-M   'P 1'
#
loop_
_entity.id
_entity.type
_entity.pdbx_description
1 polymer ?
#
loop_
_entity_poly.entity_id
_entity_poly.type
_entity_poly.pdbx_seq_one_letter_code
_entity_poly.pdbx_strand_id
1 'polypeptide(L)'
;MSRTWLHRRQLKTAAGVTRICGRLFCAHGDRYDLVVIGGGSGGLACAKEATGLGAQVAVLDYVVPSVQGSSWGLGGTCVNVGCIPKKLMHHAALLGEGIWDSRSYGWKVEEERPELVWSQLLSAVQDHIKSLNWGHRVQLKDRNVTYLNAKGKLLDRHTISALNMKGEVTEVKASNIVLATGTRPKIPDIPGAAEHCITSDDLFMLRKPPGKTLVVGASYVALECAGFLTGLGFDTSLLIRSIPLRGFDQDMARLIVRNMERHGTIVHHNSIPVKVEQLNDGRLDVVWQHTNQNEGGQERGVFQDVFHTVLVATGRCPDSKALGLDAVSVETDVESGKVIVDERDETTVPHIFCIGDTADYCLLMVYIASVRS
;
A
#
# COMPACT_ATOMS: atom_id res chain seq x y z
N MET A 1 -20.36 -32.48 28.96
CA MET A 1 -18.98 -32.73 29.34
C MET A 1 -18.12 -32.31 28.17
N SER A 2 -17.24 -31.40 28.19
CA SER A 2 -16.72 -30.40 29.13
C SER A 2 -16.32 -29.15 28.38
N ARG A 3 -16.78 -28.02 28.92
CA ARG A 3 -16.23 -26.68 28.72
C ARG A 3 -14.74 -26.65 29.06
N THR A 4 -14.02 -25.79 28.40
CA THR A 4 -12.79 -25.07 28.80
C THR A 4 -11.74 -25.11 27.69
N TRP A 5 -11.65 -24.01 26.98
CA TRP A 5 -10.40 -23.34 26.57
C TRP A 5 -10.73 -21.93 26.09
N LEU A 6 -11.08 -21.08 27.06
CA LEU A 6 -11.05 -19.62 26.92
C LEU A 6 -10.24 -19.11 28.11
N HIS A 7 -8.94 -19.22 28.03
CA HIS A 7 -8.05 -18.52 28.93
C HIS A 7 -7.57 -17.24 28.24
N ARG A 8 -8.28 -16.13 28.59
CA ARG A 8 -7.76 -14.86 29.02
C ARG A 8 -6.27 -14.64 28.68
N ARG A 9 -5.98 -14.09 27.50
CA ARG A 9 -4.92 -13.08 27.42
C ARG A 9 -5.52 -11.76 27.87
N GLN A 10 -5.36 -11.48 29.16
CA GLN A 10 -5.58 -10.16 29.72
C GLN A 10 -4.67 -9.19 28.99
N LEU A 11 -5.26 -8.20 28.36
CA LEU A 11 -4.65 -6.97 27.94
C LEU A 11 -3.92 -6.32 29.13
N LYS A 12 -2.62 -6.57 29.26
CA LYS A 12 -1.73 -5.78 30.10
C LYS A 12 -1.30 -4.54 29.33
N THR A 13 -2.22 -3.65 29.00
CA THR A 13 -1.91 -2.54 28.10
C THR A 13 -2.22 -1.16 28.64
N ALA A 14 -2.97 -0.99 29.69
CA ALA A 14 -3.29 0.36 30.17
C ALA A 14 -2.26 0.95 31.17
N ALA A 15 -1.60 0.11 31.99
CA ALA A 15 -0.77 0.63 33.08
C ALA A 15 0.68 1.00 32.65
N GLY A 16 1.22 0.37 31.60
CA GLY A 16 2.57 0.63 31.11
C GLY A 16 2.69 1.89 30.27
N VAL A 17 1.70 2.12 29.41
CA VAL A 17 1.66 3.32 28.53
C VAL A 17 1.43 4.59 29.34
N THR A 18 0.56 4.54 30.32
CA THR A 18 0.26 5.70 31.21
C THR A 18 1.47 6.18 32.01
N ARG A 19 2.40 5.28 32.37
CA ARG A 19 3.61 5.67 33.14
C ARG A 19 4.69 6.32 32.26
N ILE A 20 4.75 6.04 30.97
CA ILE A 20 5.70 6.66 30.04
C ILE A 20 5.23 8.06 29.65
N CYS A 21 3.91 8.26 29.42
CA CYS A 21 3.34 9.57 29.11
C CYS A 21 3.31 10.54 30.30
N GLY A 22 3.16 10.06 31.52
CA GLY A 22 2.96 10.93 32.70
C GLY A 22 4.18 11.71 33.19
N ARG A 23 5.35 11.62 32.54
CA ARG A 23 6.58 12.33 32.96
C ARG A 23 7.21 13.25 31.92
N LEU A 24 6.66 13.37 30.71
CA LEU A 24 7.34 14.05 29.58
C LEU A 24 6.61 15.26 29.01
N PHE A 25 5.41 15.60 29.47
CA PHE A 25 4.66 16.72 28.91
C PHE A 25 4.89 18.00 29.74
N CYS A 26 5.87 18.79 29.37
CA CYS A 26 6.05 20.17 29.83
C CYS A 26 5.73 21.13 28.68
N ALA A 27 4.81 22.04 28.91
CA ALA A 27 4.48 23.12 27.99
C ALA A 27 5.71 24.04 27.79
N HIS A 28 6.37 23.92 26.62
CA HIS A 28 7.37 24.85 26.17
C HIS A 28 6.96 25.38 24.79
N GLY A 29 6.75 26.68 24.69
CA GLY A 29 6.04 27.42 23.64
C GLY A 29 6.49 27.29 22.18
N ASP A 30 7.58 26.59 21.85
CA ASP A 30 8.10 26.45 20.48
C ASP A 30 8.41 24.98 20.07
N ARG A 31 7.98 24.00 20.85
CA ARG A 31 8.32 22.60 20.66
C ARG A 31 7.12 21.70 20.89
N TYR A 32 6.82 20.82 19.90
CA TYR A 32 5.81 19.78 20.04
C TYR A 32 6.28 18.67 21.00
N ASP A 33 5.37 18.09 21.75
CA ASP A 33 5.65 16.88 22.53
C ASP A 33 5.92 15.68 21.61
N LEU A 34 5.18 15.64 20.48
CA LEU A 34 5.29 14.61 19.47
C LEU A 34 5.16 15.18 18.06
N VAL A 35 6.08 14.80 17.18
CA VAL A 35 5.92 14.98 15.73
C VAL A 35 5.85 13.64 15.06
N VAL A 36 4.82 13.43 14.24
CA VAL A 36 4.63 12.23 13.42
C VAL A 36 4.96 12.57 11.96
N ILE A 37 5.89 11.84 11.37
CA ILE A 37 6.24 11.96 9.95
C ILE A 37 5.57 10.82 9.19
N GLY A 38 4.49 11.14 8.47
CA GLY A 38 3.64 10.23 7.73
C GLY A 38 2.20 10.23 8.22
N GLY A 39 1.28 10.64 7.36
CA GLY A 39 -0.17 10.71 7.60
C GLY A 39 -0.93 9.49 7.11
N GLY A 40 -0.32 8.32 7.16
CA GLY A 40 -0.97 7.04 6.91
C GLY A 40 -1.73 6.50 8.13
N SER A 41 -2.24 5.27 8.04
CA SER A 41 -3.08 4.65 9.06
C SER A 41 -2.44 4.66 10.45
N GLY A 42 -1.16 4.27 10.55
CA GLY A 42 -0.42 4.24 11.81
C GLY A 42 -0.17 5.64 12.37
N GLY A 43 0.35 6.54 11.53
CA GLY A 43 0.67 7.90 11.95
C GLY A 43 -0.55 8.70 12.40
N LEU A 44 -1.67 8.61 11.67
CA LEU A 44 -2.92 9.27 12.06
C LEU A 44 -3.50 8.70 13.36
N ALA A 45 -3.42 7.39 13.56
CA ALA A 45 -3.88 6.76 14.80
C ALA A 45 -3.01 7.21 15.99
N CYS A 46 -1.69 7.14 15.84
CA CYS A 46 -0.73 7.58 16.84
C CYS A 46 -0.95 9.05 17.24
N ALA A 47 -1.07 9.94 16.27
CA ALA A 47 -1.28 11.37 16.52
C ALA A 47 -2.57 11.65 17.30
N LYS A 48 -3.66 11.00 16.90
CA LYS A 48 -4.96 11.18 17.58
C LYS A 48 -4.97 10.63 19.00
N GLU A 49 -4.30 9.52 19.24
CA GLU A 49 -4.18 8.93 20.56
C GLU A 49 -3.31 9.81 21.48
N ALA A 50 -2.16 10.27 20.99
CA ALA A 50 -1.26 11.13 21.76
C ALA A 50 -1.94 12.43 22.21
N THR A 51 -2.73 13.07 21.34
CA THR A 51 -3.52 14.25 21.77
C THR A 51 -4.62 13.91 22.77
N GLY A 52 -5.22 12.72 22.66
CA GLY A 52 -6.18 12.23 23.68
C GLY A 52 -5.55 12.09 25.07
N LEU A 53 -4.23 11.90 25.12
CA LEU A 53 -3.42 11.83 26.35
C LEU A 53 -2.86 13.20 26.78
N GLY A 54 -3.20 14.29 26.07
CA GLY A 54 -2.82 15.66 26.42
C GLY A 54 -1.56 16.19 25.75
N ALA A 55 -0.98 15.45 24.78
CA ALA A 55 0.23 15.87 24.07
C ALA A 55 -0.09 16.95 23.02
N GLN A 56 0.85 17.89 22.81
CA GLN A 56 0.88 18.78 21.65
C GLN A 56 1.51 18.03 20.46
N VAL A 57 0.71 17.77 19.42
CA VAL A 57 1.11 16.92 18.32
C VAL A 57 1.07 17.64 16.98
N ALA A 58 2.12 17.45 16.16
CA ALA A 58 2.08 17.77 14.74
C ALA A 58 2.21 16.51 13.88
N VAL A 59 1.53 16.50 12.73
CA VAL A 59 1.65 15.48 11.69
C VAL A 59 2.15 16.14 10.41
N LEU A 60 3.25 15.61 9.89
CA LEU A 60 3.74 15.95 8.56
C LEU A 60 3.34 14.84 7.60
N ASP A 61 2.68 15.18 6.50
CA ASP A 61 2.38 14.22 5.45
C ASP A 61 2.63 14.82 4.08
N TYR A 62 3.26 14.05 3.22
CA TYR A 62 3.58 14.47 1.86
C TYR A 62 3.65 13.25 0.95
N VAL A 63 2.96 13.33 -0.18
CA VAL A 63 3.02 12.29 -1.19
C VAL A 63 3.98 12.70 -2.30
N VAL A 64 5.11 12.00 -2.40
CA VAL A 64 5.96 12.09 -3.59
C VAL A 64 5.19 11.42 -4.74
N PRO A 65 4.97 12.13 -5.87
CA PRO A 65 4.28 11.53 -7.00
C PRO A 65 4.91 10.20 -7.45
N SER A 66 4.09 9.29 -7.97
CA SER A 66 4.58 8.07 -8.61
C SER A 66 5.44 8.41 -9.84
N VAL A 67 6.10 7.41 -10.42
CA VAL A 67 6.85 7.60 -11.67
C VAL A 67 5.94 8.08 -12.81
N GLN A 68 4.66 7.66 -12.79
CA GLN A 68 3.64 8.10 -13.75
C GLN A 68 2.95 9.43 -13.35
N GLY A 69 3.38 10.06 -12.27
CA GLY A 69 2.88 11.35 -11.80
C GLY A 69 1.63 11.30 -10.93
N SER A 70 1.17 10.12 -10.50
CA SER A 70 0.02 9.99 -9.62
C SER A 70 0.33 10.52 -8.21
N SER A 71 -0.61 11.27 -7.65
CA SER A 71 -0.52 11.86 -6.32
C SER A 71 -1.88 11.82 -5.63
N TRP A 72 -1.91 11.82 -4.30
CA TRP A 72 -3.14 11.67 -3.51
C TRP A 72 -3.12 12.45 -2.21
N GLY A 73 -4.22 12.38 -1.47
CA GLY A 73 -4.42 13.13 -0.23
C GLY A 73 -3.98 12.40 1.03
N LEU A 74 -4.31 13.02 2.17
CA LEU A 74 -4.05 12.51 3.51
C LEU A 74 -4.73 11.14 3.74
N GLY A 75 -4.05 10.22 4.41
CA GLY A 75 -4.57 8.90 4.78
C GLY A 75 -3.67 7.73 4.35
N GLY A 76 -2.57 8.02 3.65
CA GLY A 76 -1.58 7.04 3.22
C GLY A 76 -2.07 6.10 2.11
N THR A 77 -1.30 5.06 1.87
CA THR A 77 -1.52 4.06 0.81
C THR A 77 -2.89 3.39 0.93
N CYS A 78 -3.25 2.94 2.14
CA CYS A 78 -4.48 2.17 2.35
C CYS A 78 -5.74 2.93 1.89
N VAL A 79 -5.87 4.19 2.26
CA VAL A 79 -7.03 5.02 1.91
C VAL A 79 -7.06 5.36 0.43
N ASN A 80 -5.92 5.67 -0.16
CA ASN A 80 -5.87 6.33 -1.45
C ASN A 80 -5.59 5.39 -2.63
N VAL A 81 -4.66 4.44 -2.45
CA VAL A 81 -4.14 3.58 -3.52
C VAL A 81 -3.94 2.11 -3.07
N GLY A 82 -4.71 1.68 -2.09
CA GLY A 82 -4.62 0.34 -1.50
C GLY A 82 -5.96 -0.23 -1.08
N CYS A 83 -6.13 -0.45 0.23
CA CYS A 83 -7.25 -1.20 0.82
C CYS A 83 -8.63 -0.69 0.40
N ILE A 84 -8.83 0.62 0.40
CA ILE A 84 -10.14 1.22 0.13
C ILE A 84 -10.50 1.11 -1.37
N PRO A 85 -9.72 1.67 -2.31
CA PRO A 85 -10.08 1.58 -3.72
C PRO A 85 -10.14 0.14 -4.23
N LYS A 86 -9.21 -0.75 -3.82
CA LYS A 86 -9.27 -2.15 -4.25
C LYS A 86 -10.55 -2.85 -3.80
N LYS A 87 -11.00 -2.57 -2.56
CA LYS A 87 -12.24 -3.17 -2.03
C LYS A 87 -13.48 -2.68 -2.77
N LEU A 88 -13.51 -1.38 -3.12
CA LEU A 88 -14.61 -0.81 -3.90
C LEU A 88 -14.63 -1.38 -5.33
N MET A 89 -13.47 -1.52 -5.97
CA MET A 89 -13.34 -2.13 -7.30
C MET A 89 -13.74 -3.61 -7.28
N HIS A 90 -13.29 -4.35 -6.27
CA HIS A 90 -13.71 -5.74 -6.09
C HIS A 90 -15.22 -5.86 -5.84
N HIS A 91 -15.79 -4.96 -5.02
CA HIS A 91 -17.24 -4.95 -4.80
C HIS A 91 -18.02 -4.68 -6.10
N ALA A 92 -17.53 -3.76 -6.93
CA ALA A 92 -18.12 -3.52 -8.25
C ALA A 92 -18.06 -4.77 -9.16
N ALA A 93 -16.94 -5.53 -9.10
CA ALA A 93 -16.81 -6.79 -9.81
C ALA A 93 -17.86 -7.82 -9.35
N LEU A 94 -18.04 -7.98 -8.04
CA LEU A 94 -19.06 -8.86 -7.46
C LEU A 94 -20.50 -8.44 -7.81
N LEU A 95 -20.78 -7.14 -7.91
CA LEU A 95 -22.08 -6.64 -8.36
C LEU A 95 -22.35 -7.03 -9.81
N GLY A 96 -21.34 -6.90 -10.69
CA GLY A 96 -21.45 -7.32 -12.10
C GLY A 96 -21.71 -8.82 -12.25
N GLU A 97 -21.00 -9.64 -11.47
CA GLU A 97 -21.21 -11.10 -11.39
C GLU A 97 -22.61 -11.40 -10.86
N GLY A 98 -23.04 -10.77 -9.75
CA GLY A 98 -24.36 -10.96 -9.15
C GLY A 98 -25.51 -10.56 -10.08
N ILE A 99 -25.37 -9.50 -10.87
CA ILE A 99 -26.36 -9.14 -11.91
C ILE A 99 -26.48 -10.29 -12.93
N TRP A 100 -25.36 -10.81 -13.40
CA TRP A 100 -25.34 -11.92 -14.36
C TRP A 100 -25.97 -13.19 -13.79
N ASP A 101 -25.59 -13.57 -12.57
CA ASP A 101 -26.06 -14.78 -11.89
C ASP A 101 -27.53 -14.72 -11.51
N SER A 102 -28.08 -13.52 -11.28
CA SER A 102 -29.47 -13.30 -10.89
C SER A 102 -30.46 -13.89 -11.91
N ARG A 103 -30.07 -14.05 -13.18
CA ARG A 103 -30.85 -14.70 -14.24
C ARG A 103 -31.23 -16.15 -13.88
N SER A 104 -30.29 -16.86 -13.24
CA SER A 104 -30.53 -18.25 -12.81
C SER A 104 -31.55 -18.36 -11.67
N TYR A 105 -31.88 -17.23 -11.04
CA TYR A 105 -32.84 -17.10 -9.95
C TYR A 105 -34.15 -16.41 -10.38
N GLY A 106 -34.40 -16.32 -11.70
CA GLY A 106 -35.67 -15.83 -12.26
C GLY A 106 -35.74 -14.29 -12.41
N TRP A 107 -34.67 -13.55 -12.18
CA TRP A 107 -34.66 -12.13 -12.49
C TRP A 107 -34.59 -11.92 -14.01
N LYS A 108 -35.37 -10.98 -14.51
CA LYS A 108 -35.32 -10.59 -15.92
C LYS A 108 -34.20 -9.59 -16.08
N VAL A 109 -33.07 -10.02 -16.57
CA VAL A 109 -31.88 -9.21 -16.91
C VAL A 109 -31.67 -9.35 -18.42
N GLU A 110 -31.16 -8.32 -19.07
CA GLU A 110 -30.83 -8.34 -20.50
C GLU A 110 -29.93 -9.54 -20.83
N GLU A 111 -30.02 -10.03 -22.08
CA GLU A 111 -29.29 -11.25 -22.49
C GLU A 111 -27.78 -11.01 -22.58
N GLU A 112 -27.37 -9.76 -22.76
CA GLU A 112 -25.98 -9.36 -22.81
C GLU A 112 -25.39 -9.17 -21.41
N ARG A 113 -24.09 -9.46 -21.27
CA ARG A 113 -23.38 -9.21 -20.01
C ARG A 113 -23.38 -7.71 -19.72
N PRO A 114 -23.66 -7.30 -18.45
CA PRO A 114 -23.65 -5.88 -18.09
C PRO A 114 -22.33 -5.21 -18.46
N GLU A 115 -22.40 -4.10 -19.18
CA GLU A 115 -21.21 -3.33 -19.54
C GLU A 115 -20.79 -2.41 -18.40
N LEU A 116 -19.49 -2.42 -18.08
CA LEU A 116 -18.91 -1.55 -17.09
C LEU A 116 -18.56 -0.19 -17.67
N VAL A 117 -19.14 0.88 -17.15
CA VAL A 117 -18.71 2.25 -17.46
C VAL A 117 -17.57 2.66 -16.51
N TRP A 118 -16.33 2.44 -16.95
CA TRP A 118 -15.12 2.67 -16.16
C TRP A 118 -15.04 4.06 -15.51
N SER A 119 -15.40 5.10 -16.25
CA SER A 119 -15.36 6.49 -15.76
C SER A 119 -16.32 6.73 -14.58
N GLN A 120 -17.48 6.07 -14.57
CA GLN A 120 -18.43 6.15 -13.46
C GLN A 120 -17.89 5.41 -12.22
N LEU A 121 -17.35 4.21 -12.40
CA LEU A 121 -16.72 3.46 -11.31
C LEU A 121 -15.56 4.26 -10.71
N LEU A 122 -14.67 4.78 -11.56
CA LEU A 122 -13.54 5.58 -11.12
C LEU A 122 -14.00 6.81 -10.34
N SER A 123 -15.01 7.55 -10.85
CA SER A 123 -15.55 8.72 -10.15
C SER A 123 -16.09 8.36 -8.78
N ALA A 124 -16.91 7.31 -8.67
CA ALA A 124 -17.47 6.86 -7.40
C ALA A 124 -16.39 6.49 -6.38
N VAL A 125 -15.35 5.76 -6.83
CA VAL A 125 -14.20 5.38 -5.98
C VAL A 125 -13.44 6.62 -5.52
N GLN A 126 -13.11 7.53 -6.46
CA GLN A 126 -12.33 8.73 -6.14
C GLN A 126 -13.11 9.71 -5.25
N ASP A 127 -14.40 9.83 -5.41
CA ASP A 127 -15.22 10.71 -4.56
C ASP A 127 -15.32 10.16 -3.14
N HIS A 128 -15.41 8.84 -2.99
CA HIS A 128 -15.32 8.22 -1.66
C HIS A 128 -13.96 8.46 -1.00
N ILE A 129 -12.84 8.29 -1.75
CA ILE A 129 -11.48 8.57 -1.25
C ILE A 129 -11.35 10.03 -0.80
N LYS A 130 -11.81 10.98 -1.61
CA LYS A 130 -11.79 12.42 -1.26
C LYS A 130 -12.57 12.71 0.03
N SER A 131 -13.72 12.06 0.21
CA SER A 131 -14.50 12.20 1.45
C SER A 131 -13.73 11.71 2.68
N LEU A 132 -12.98 10.60 2.55
CA LEU A 132 -12.12 10.09 3.62
C LEU A 132 -10.93 11.02 3.89
N ASN A 133 -10.27 11.54 2.85
CA ASN A 133 -9.19 12.52 3.01
C ASN A 133 -9.68 13.76 3.78
N TRP A 134 -10.86 14.26 3.43
CA TRP A 134 -11.49 15.36 4.14
C TRP A 134 -11.80 14.99 5.60
N GLY A 135 -12.41 13.82 5.82
CA GLY A 135 -12.73 13.32 7.16
C GLY A 135 -11.49 13.22 8.05
N HIS A 136 -10.35 12.77 7.53
CA HIS A 136 -9.08 12.75 8.27
C HIS A 136 -8.61 14.16 8.66
N ARG A 137 -8.73 15.15 7.77
CA ARG A 137 -8.39 16.55 8.10
C ARG A 137 -9.30 17.11 9.20
N VAL A 138 -10.61 16.83 9.12
CA VAL A 138 -11.56 17.23 10.16
C VAL A 138 -11.20 16.60 11.51
N GLN A 139 -10.94 15.27 11.51
CA GLN A 139 -10.56 14.57 12.74
C GLN A 139 -9.27 15.12 13.37
N LEU A 140 -8.26 15.46 12.58
CA LEU A 140 -7.03 16.08 13.11
C LEU A 140 -7.34 17.45 13.72
N LYS A 141 -8.14 18.27 13.03
CA LYS A 141 -8.55 19.59 13.55
C LYS A 141 -9.33 19.48 14.86
N ASP A 142 -10.31 18.57 14.94
CA ASP A 142 -11.14 18.36 16.13
C ASP A 142 -10.33 17.86 17.33
N ARG A 143 -9.21 17.19 17.05
CA ARG A 143 -8.26 16.72 18.07
C ARG A 143 -7.13 17.71 18.35
N ASN A 144 -7.18 18.93 17.80
CA ASN A 144 -6.11 19.95 17.93
C ASN A 144 -4.72 19.45 17.47
N VAL A 145 -4.66 18.53 16.49
CA VAL A 145 -3.42 18.12 15.86
C VAL A 145 -3.02 19.13 14.77
N THR A 146 -1.82 19.66 14.83
CA THR A 146 -1.28 20.52 13.77
C THR A 146 -0.95 19.66 12.55
N TYR A 147 -1.62 19.88 11.42
CA TYR A 147 -1.34 19.18 10.17
C TYR A 147 -0.52 20.05 9.23
N LEU A 148 0.62 19.53 8.80
CA LEU A 148 1.52 20.16 7.84
C LEU A 148 1.61 19.29 6.58
N ASN A 149 1.13 19.82 5.44
CA ASN A 149 1.33 19.15 4.15
C ASN A 149 2.77 19.43 3.66
N ALA A 150 3.71 18.72 4.24
CA ALA A 150 5.14 18.94 4.03
C ALA A 150 5.92 17.62 4.18
N LYS A 151 7.00 17.52 3.39
CA LYS A 151 7.97 16.42 3.48
C LYS A 151 8.87 16.65 4.68
N GLY A 152 8.83 15.73 5.64
CA GLY A 152 9.68 15.76 6.83
C GLY A 152 11.06 15.15 6.57
N LYS A 153 12.12 15.81 7.04
CA LYS A 153 13.48 15.27 7.07
C LYS A 153 14.14 15.62 8.41
N LEU A 154 14.74 14.67 9.07
CA LEU A 154 15.48 14.87 10.30
C LEU A 154 16.75 15.68 10.02
N LEU A 155 16.94 16.79 10.73
CA LEU A 155 18.15 17.59 10.72
C LEU A 155 19.07 17.22 11.90
N ASP A 156 18.45 17.01 13.05
CA ASP A 156 19.05 16.48 14.26
C ASP A 156 18.02 15.64 15.03
N ARG A 157 18.39 15.18 16.23
CA ARG A 157 17.56 14.28 17.05
C ARG A 157 16.22 14.88 17.51
N HIS A 158 16.03 16.18 17.37
CA HIS A 158 14.85 16.92 17.83
C HIS A 158 14.32 17.93 16.82
N THR A 159 14.98 18.12 15.69
CA THR A 159 14.62 19.12 14.68
C THR A 159 14.31 18.43 13.34
N ILE A 160 13.14 18.74 12.81
CA ILE A 160 12.66 18.26 11.53
C ILE A 160 12.56 19.43 10.55
N SER A 161 13.15 19.30 9.38
CA SER A 161 12.91 20.17 8.23
C SER A 161 11.59 19.76 7.57
N ALA A 162 10.64 20.66 7.48
CA ALA A 162 9.36 20.48 6.82
C ALA A 162 9.34 21.26 5.49
N LEU A 163 9.49 20.57 4.37
CA LEU A 163 9.47 21.14 3.01
C LEU A 163 8.06 21.04 2.44
N ASN A 164 7.39 22.16 2.21
CA ASN A 164 6.06 22.21 1.64
C ASN A 164 6.07 22.16 0.09
N MET A 165 4.88 22.06 -0.50
CA MET A 165 4.71 22.00 -1.97
C MET A 165 5.17 23.27 -2.71
N LYS A 166 5.34 24.40 -2.02
CA LYS A 166 5.83 25.66 -2.60
C LYS A 166 7.36 25.77 -2.57
N GLY A 167 8.04 24.77 -1.99
CA GLY A 167 9.49 24.81 -1.78
C GLY A 167 9.92 25.58 -0.54
N GLU A 168 9.00 25.99 0.32
CA GLU A 168 9.31 26.68 1.57
C GLU A 168 9.68 25.66 2.65
N VAL A 169 10.75 25.94 3.37
CA VAL A 169 11.26 25.10 4.46
C VAL A 169 10.92 25.74 5.79
N THR A 170 10.33 24.97 6.68
CA THR A 170 10.08 25.36 8.07
C THR A 170 10.72 24.35 9.00
N GLU A 171 11.38 24.80 10.04
CA GLU A 171 11.90 23.92 11.09
C GLU A 171 10.83 23.64 12.14
N VAL A 172 10.66 22.36 12.48
CA VAL A 172 9.72 21.88 13.49
C VAL A 172 10.51 21.15 14.57
N LYS A 173 10.32 21.57 15.82
CA LYS A 173 11.02 20.95 16.97
C LYS A 173 10.11 20.00 17.71
N ALA A 174 10.64 18.85 18.13
CA ALA A 174 9.91 17.79 18.81
C ALA A 174 10.67 17.22 20.02
N SER A 175 9.95 16.88 21.06
CA SER A 175 10.49 16.07 22.17
C SER A 175 10.62 14.61 21.76
N ASN A 176 9.62 14.10 21.04
CA ASN A 176 9.58 12.74 20.51
C ASN A 176 9.19 12.78 19.04
N ILE A 177 9.68 11.82 18.27
CA ILE A 177 9.42 11.71 16.83
C ILE A 177 8.94 10.31 16.51
N VAL A 178 7.90 10.19 15.68
CA VAL A 178 7.43 8.91 15.13
C VAL A 178 7.60 8.95 13.61
N LEU A 179 8.35 7.97 13.08
CA LEU A 179 8.50 7.71 11.66
C LEU A 179 7.39 6.74 11.23
N ALA A 180 6.50 7.17 10.34
CA ALA A 180 5.33 6.41 9.89
C ALA A 180 5.12 6.56 8.36
N THR A 181 6.20 6.64 7.59
CA THR A 181 6.19 6.95 6.15
C THR A 181 5.74 5.78 5.27
N GLY A 182 5.70 4.56 5.84
CA GLY A 182 5.26 3.37 5.12
C GLY A 182 6.22 2.92 4.02
N THR A 183 5.66 2.32 2.98
CA THR A 183 6.41 1.78 1.84
C THR A 183 5.82 2.27 0.53
N ARG A 184 6.63 2.20 -0.55
CA ARG A 184 6.22 2.48 -1.93
C ARG A 184 6.46 1.26 -2.83
N PRO A 185 5.70 1.08 -3.92
CA PRO A 185 5.89 0.00 -4.87
C PRO A 185 7.30 0.00 -5.45
N LYS A 186 7.86 -1.19 -5.63
CA LYS A 186 9.16 -1.40 -6.29
C LYS A 186 8.93 -1.72 -7.76
N ILE A 187 9.52 -0.92 -8.64
CA ILE A 187 9.56 -1.20 -10.08
C ILE A 187 10.78 -2.10 -10.36
N PRO A 188 10.63 -3.18 -11.14
CA PRO A 188 11.75 -4.03 -11.50
C PRO A 188 12.73 -3.29 -12.41
N ASP A 189 14.02 -3.60 -12.25
CA ASP A 189 15.08 -3.04 -13.08
C ASP A 189 15.21 -3.83 -14.39
N ILE A 190 14.27 -3.60 -15.30
CA ILE A 190 14.26 -4.14 -16.66
C ILE A 190 13.96 -3.02 -17.66
N PRO A 191 14.47 -3.10 -18.90
CA PRO A 191 14.24 -2.08 -19.92
C PRO A 191 12.75 -1.76 -20.10
N GLY A 192 12.41 -0.47 -20.04
CA GLY A 192 11.08 0.06 -20.26
C GLY A 192 10.10 -0.05 -19.07
N ALA A 193 10.48 -0.70 -17.96
CA ALA A 193 9.57 -0.83 -16.84
C ALA A 193 9.29 0.49 -16.14
N ALA A 194 10.31 1.30 -15.90
CA ALA A 194 10.14 2.59 -15.23
C ALA A 194 9.33 3.58 -16.09
N GLU A 195 9.50 3.54 -17.40
CA GLU A 195 8.90 4.46 -18.34
C GLU A 195 7.44 4.11 -18.67
N HIS A 196 7.12 2.81 -18.76
CA HIS A 196 5.86 2.36 -19.36
C HIS A 196 4.95 1.58 -18.41
N CYS A 197 5.49 0.97 -17.35
CA CYS A 197 4.67 0.25 -16.40
C CYS A 197 4.02 1.18 -15.38
N ILE A 198 2.86 0.76 -14.89
CA ILE A 198 2.20 1.38 -13.75
C ILE A 198 2.37 0.53 -12.49
N THR A 199 2.09 1.10 -11.35
CA THR A 199 2.00 0.41 -10.07
C THR A 199 0.60 0.53 -9.46
N SER A 200 0.38 -0.05 -8.27
CA SER A 200 -0.86 0.17 -7.53
C SER A 200 -1.11 1.64 -7.20
N ASP A 201 -0.06 2.46 -7.13
CA ASP A 201 -0.18 3.90 -6.88
C ASP A 201 -0.87 4.63 -8.05
N ASP A 202 -0.87 4.02 -9.25
CA ASP A 202 -1.42 4.61 -10.47
C ASP A 202 -2.76 4.00 -10.88
N LEU A 203 -2.93 2.69 -10.66
CA LEU A 203 -4.07 1.92 -11.16
C LEU A 203 -5.42 2.53 -10.79
N PHE A 204 -5.58 2.96 -9.56
CA PHE A 204 -6.84 3.52 -9.05
C PHE A 204 -7.13 4.95 -9.50
N MET A 205 -6.25 5.53 -10.32
CA MET A 205 -6.37 6.89 -10.90
C MET A 205 -6.40 6.88 -12.42
N LEU A 206 -6.38 5.71 -13.07
CA LEU A 206 -6.40 5.58 -14.52
C LEU A 206 -7.69 6.16 -15.11
N ARG A 207 -7.55 7.24 -15.87
CA ARG A 207 -8.70 7.91 -16.51
C ARG A 207 -9.32 7.07 -17.61
N LYS A 208 -8.52 6.26 -18.31
CA LYS A 208 -8.97 5.32 -19.34
C LYS A 208 -9.06 3.93 -18.77
N PRO A 209 -9.99 3.09 -19.28
CA PRO A 209 -10.03 1.68 -18.90
C PRO A 209 -8.65 1.02 -19.11
N PRO A 210 -8.21 0.13 -18.21
CA PRO A 210 -6.90 -0.51 -18.31
C PRO A 210 -6.76 -1.43 -19.56
N GLY A 211 -7.87 -1.88 -20.15
CA GLY A 211 -7.88 -2.78 -21.29
C GLY A 211 -7.23 -4.13 -21.01
N LYS A 212 -6.66 -4.78 -22.03
CA LYS A 212 -5.88 -6.01 -21.83
C LYS A 212 -4.67 -5.71 -20.95
N THR A 213 -4.63 -6.33 -19.77
CA THR A 213 -3.70 -5.97 -18.70
C THR A 213 -2.80 -7.15 -18.33
N LEU A 214 -1.50 -6.88 -18.24
CA LEU A 214 -0.54 -7.78 -17.63
C LEU A 214 -0.23 -7.33 -16.20
N VAL A 215 -0.43 -8.22 -15.23
CA VAL A 215 -0.02 -8.01 -13.84
C VAL A 215 1.25 -8.82 -13.56
N VAL A 216 2.30 -8.16 -13.11
CA VAL A 216 3.60 -8.78 -12.81
C VAL A 216 3.79 -8.90 -11.31
N GLY A 217 3.84 -10.14 -10.81
CA GLY A 217 4.02 -10.44 -9.40
C GLY A 217 3.07 -11.52 -8.90
N ALA A 218 3.28 -11.96 -7.67
CA ALA A 218 2.46 -12.98 -7.03
C ALA A 218 2.21 -12.67 -5.54
N SER A 219 2.39 -11.41 -5.13
CA SER A 219 2.00 -10.90 -3.83
C SER A 219 0.48 -10.67 -3.75
N TYR A 220 -0.03 -10.39 -2.56
CA TYR A 220 -1.44 -10.06 -2.38
C TYR A 220 -1.88 -8.89 -3.28
N VAL A 221 -1.04 -7.88 -3.48
CA VAL A 221 -1.35 -6.74 -4.37
C VAL A 221 -1.58 -7.22 -5.80
N ALA A 222 -0.70 -8.10 -6.32
CA ALA A 222 -0.82 -8.64 -7.67
C ALA A 222 -2.12 -9.44 -7.84
N LEU A 223 -2.40 -10.37 -6.90
CA LEU A 223 -3.57 -11.24 -6.98
C LEU A 223 -4.88 -10.45 -6.82
N GLU A 224 -4.93 -9.49 -5.90
CA GLU A 224 -6.09 -8.63 -5.70
C GLU A 224 -6.38 -7.78 -6.93
N CYS A 225 -5.33 -7.14 -7.51
CA CYS A 225 -5.49 -6.33 -8.72
C CYS A 225 -5.92 -7.18 -9.92
N ALA A 226 -5.27 -8.31 -10.17
CA ALA A 226 -5.65 -9.21 -11.24
C ALA A 226 -7.08 -9.74 -11.05
N GLY A 227 -7.43 -10.11 -9.82
CA GLY A 227 -8.76 -10.63 -9.48
C GLY A 227 -9.88 -9.65 -9.78
N PHE A 228 -9.80 -8.41 -9.30
CA PHE A 228 -10.87 -7.46 -9.58
C PHE A 228 -10.88 -7.00 -11.05
N LEU A 229 -9.72 -6.91 -11.72
CA LEU A 229 -9.68 -6.58 -13.15
C LEU A 229 -10.39 -7.67 -13.99
N THR A 230 -10.08 -8.94 -13.73
CA THR A 230 -10.79 -10.07 -14.36
C THR A 230 -12.29 -10.01 -14.05
N GLY A 231 -12.67 -9.81 -12.79
CA GLY A 231 -14.07 -9.73 -12.37
C GLY A 231 -14.84 -8.56 -12.99
N LEU A 232 -14.17 -7.45 -13.25
CA LEU A 232 -14.73 -6.30 -13.99
C LEU A 232 -14.83 -6.54 -15.51
N GLY A 233 -14.31 -7.66 -16.02
CA GLY A 233 -14.42 -8.07 -17.42
C GLY A 233 -13.23 -7.69 -18.29
N PHE A 234 -12.11 -7.25 -17.71
CA PHE A 234 -10.89 -6.99 -18.48
C PHE A 234 -10.11 -8.28 -18.74
N ASP A 235 -9.56 -8.41 -19.96
CA ASP A 235 -8.62 -9.47 -20.32
C ASP A 235 -7.34 -9.29 -19.47
N THR A 236 -7.13 -10.21 -18.52
CA THR A 236 -6.09 -10.08 -17.50
C THR A 236 -5.16 -11.28 -17.47
N SER A 237 -3.86 -11.01 -17.63
CA SER A 237 -2.78 -11.99 -17.49
C SER A 237 -1.97 -11.72 -16.24
N LEU A 238 -1.46 -12.77 -15.59
CA LEU A 238 -0.67 -12.71 -14.36
C LEU A 238 0.65 -13.47 -14.54
N LEU A 239 1.81 -12.80 -14.36
CA LEU A 239 3.12 -13.43 -14.33
C LEU A 239 3.52 -13.78 -12.90
N ILE A 240 3.68 -15.06 -12.60
CA ILE A 240 4.13 -15.59 -11.30
C ILE A 240 5.56 -16.13 -11.44
N ARG A 241 6.52 -15.47 -10.79
CA ARG A 241 7.93 -15.87 -10.83
C ARG A 241 8.20 -17.25 -10.22
N SER A 242 7.55 -17.57 -9.10
CA SER A 242 7.79 -18.81 -8.34
C SER A 242 6.51 -19.30 -7.66
N ILE A 243 6.28 -18.96 -6.41
CA ILE A 243 5.09 -19.33 -5.64
C ILE A 243 4.23 -18.11 -5.33
N PRO A 244 2.89 -18.24 -5.40
CA PRO A 244 2.01 -17.16 -4.98
C PRO A 244 2.04 -16.99 -3.46
N LEU A 245 1.77 -15.75 -2.99
CA LEU A 245 1.63 -15.42 -1.58
C LEU A 245 2.74 -16.04 -0.71
N ARG A 246 4.00 -15.79 -1.06
CA ARG A 246 5.15 -16.28 -0.28
C ARG A 246 5.01 -15.88 1.19
N GLY A 247 5.16 -16.84 2.10
CA GLY A 247 4.99 -16.63 3.55
C GLY A 247 3.60 -16.97 4.07
N PHE A 248 2.65 -17.29 3.20
CA PHE A 248 1.32 -17.78 3.57
C PHE A 248 1.19 -19.29 3.37
N ASP A 249 0.08 -19.86 3.87
CA ASP A 249 -0.29 -21.23 3.59
C ASP A 249 -0.37 -21.48 2.08
N GLN A 250 0.43 -22.42 1.60
CA GLN A 250 0.59 -22.65 0.17
C GLN A 250 -0.55 -23.45 -0.45
N ASP A 251 -1.31 -24.23 0.32
CA ASP A 251 -2.49 -24.92 -0.18
C ASP A 251 -3.59 -23.91 -0.46
N MET A 252 -3.80 -22.95 0.44
CA MET A 252 -4.72 -21.84 0.24
C MET A 252 -4.28 -20.93 -0.91
N ALA A 253 -2.98 -20.59 -0.98
CA ALA A 253 -2.45 -19.76 -2.05
C ALA A 253 -2.66 -20.38 -3.44
N ARG A 254 -2.41 -21.69 -3.59
CA ARG A 254 -2.67 -22.42 -4.83
C ARG A 254 -4.17 -22.52 -5.16
N LEU A 255 -5.02 -22.65 -4.14
CA LEU A 255 -6.48 -22.67 -4.33
C LEU A 255 -6.98 -21.33 -4.88
N ILE A 256 -6.48 -20.21 -4.35
CA ILE A 256 -6.79 -18.86 -4.83
C ILE A 256 -6.42 -18.72 -6.31
N VAL A 257 -5.20 -19.06 -6.69
CA VAL A 257 -4.75 -18.95 -8.10
C VAL A 257 -5.60 -19.81 -9.02
N ARG A 258 -5.85 -21.07 -8.66
CA ARG A 258 -6.76 -21.95 -9.44
C ARG A 258 -8.16 -21.36 -9.58
N ASN A 259 -8.67 -20.70 -8.55
CA ASN A 259 -9.96 -20.03 -8.62
C ASN A 259 -9.93 -18.84 -9.58
N MET A 260 -8.86 -18.06 -9.57
CA MET A 260 -8.66 -16.95 -10.51
C MET A 260 -8.61 -17.45 -11.96
N GLU A 261 -7.90 -18.56 -12.23
CA GLU A 261 -7.85 -19.19 -13.55
C GLU A 261 -9.25 -19.64 -14.02
N ARG A 262 -10.07 -20.23 -13.13
CA ARG A 262 -11.45 -20.61 -13.42
C ARG A 262 -12.34 -19.41 -13.78
N HIS A 263 -12.05 -18.24 -13.23
CA HIS A 263 -12.78 -17.00 -13.52
C HIS A 263 -12.22 -16.23 -14.72
N GLY A 264 -11.19 -16.78 -15.38
CA GLY A 264 -10.68 -16.25 -16.64
C GLY A 264 -9.38 -15.46 -16.56
N THR A 265 -8.71 -15.40 -15.40
CA THR A 265 -7.35 -14.86 -15.34
C THR A 265 -6.37 -15.81 -16.03
N ILE A 266 -5.57 -15.34 -16.97
CA ILE A 266 -4.52 -16.14 -17.65
C ILE A 266 -3.28 -16.11 -16.77
N VAL A 267 -2.86 -17.27 -16.24
CA VAL A 267 -1.70 -17.35 -15.34
C VAL A 267 -0.49 -17.96 -16.03
N HIS A 268 0.61 -17.22 -16.06
CA HIS A 268 1.92 -17.66 -16.55
C HIS A 268 2.81 -17.99 -15.35
N HIS A 269 2.91 -19.27 -15.02
CA HIS A 269 3.74 -19.75 -13.92
C HIS A 269 5.23 -19.71 -14.28
N ASN A 270 6.08 -19.61 -13.26
CA ASN A 270 7.56 -19.62 -13.40
C ASN A 270 8.05 -18.62 -14.46
N SER A 271 7.46 -17.44 -14.51
CA SER A 271 7.70 -16.46 -15.57
C SER A 271 8.13 -15.12 -15.00
N ILE A 272 9.11 -14.49 -15.65
CA ILE A 272 9.61 -13.16 -15.31
C ILE A 272 9.63 -12.27 -16.55
N PRO A 273 9.26 -11.01 -16.44
CA PRO A 273 9.39 -10.07 -17.53
C PRO A 273 10.87 -9.77 -17.79
N VAL A 274 11.20 -9.56 -19.06
CA VAL A 274 12.55 -9.24 -19.52
C VAL A 274 12.63 -7.83 -20.06
N LYS A 275 11.58 -7.38 -20.74
CA LYS A 275 11.55 -6.09 -21.42
C LYS A 275 10.11 -5.63 -21.64
N VAL A 276 9.89 -4.32 -21.63
CA VAL A 276 8.65 -3.67 -22.01
C VAL A 276 8.97 -2.56 -23.02
N GLU A 277 8.31 -2.56 -24.15
CA GLU A 277 8.45 -1.50 -25.18
C GLU A 277 7.11 -0.90 -25.53
N GLN A 278 7.06 0.40 -25.71
CA GLN A 278 5.85 1.06 -26.20
C GLN A 278 5.82 1.04 -27.74
N LEU A 279 4.70 0.55 -28.26
CA LEU A 279 4.42 0.55 -29.69
C LEU A 279 3.89 1.92 -30.14
N ASN A 280 3.90 2.16 -31.48
CA ASN A 280 3.44 3.41 -32.07
C ASN A 280 1.96 3.75 -31.76
N ASP A 281 1.15 2.76 -31.49
CA ASP A 281 -0.26 2.91 -31.11
C ASP A 281 -0.50 3.10 -29.60
N GLY A 282 0.60 3.15 -28.82
CA GLY A 282 0.59 3.35 -27.39
C GLY A 282 0.42 2.07 -26.56
N ARG A 283 0.19 0.91 -27.19
CA ARG A 283 0.19 -0.38 -26.48
C ARG A 283 1.61 -0.78 -26.10
N LEU A 284 1.73 -1.75 -25.22
CA LEU A 284 2.98 -2.22 -24.65
C LEU A 284 3.28 -3.64 -25.13
N ASP A 285 4.40 -3.79 -25.81
CA ASP A 285 4.95 -5.08 -26.20
C ASP A 285 5.83 -5.59 -25.06
N VAL A 286 5.47 -6.75 -24.50
CA VAL A 286 6.13 -7.33 -23.34
C VAL A 286 6.74 -8.65 -23.68
N VAL A 287 8.04 -8.78 -23.38
CA VAL A 287 8.79 -10.03 -23.50
C VAL A 287 9.01 -10.59 -22.10
N TRP A 288 8.73 -11.88 -21.92
CA TRP A 288 9.01 -12.60 -20.68
C TRP A 288 9.60 -13.97 -20.95
N GLN A 289 10.20 -14.57 -19.92
CA GLN A 289 10.84 -15.89 -20.03
C GLN A 289 10.53 -16.75 -18.81
N HIS A 290 10.61 -18.06 -18.96
CA HIS A 290 10.54 -18.99 -17.84
C HIS A 290 11.78 -18.89 -16.93
N THR A 291 11.58 -18.99 -15.62
CA THR A 291 12.65 -18.97 -14.60
C THR A 291 13.39 -20.31 -14.51
N ASN A 292 12.73 -21.42 -14.82
CA ASN A 292 13.33 -22.75 -14.75
C ASN A 292 14.10 -23.06 -16.03
N GLN A 293 15.33 -23.54 -15.89
CA GLN A 293 15.98 -24.26 -16.95
C GLN A 293 15.27 -25.62 -17.07
N ASN A 294 14.81 -25.99 -18.25
CA ASN A 294 14.36 -27.36 -18.47
C ASN A 294 15.50 -28.32 -18.13
N GLU A 295 15.18 -29.42 -17.41
CA GLU A 295 16.10 -30.53 -17.17
C GLU A 295 16.50 -31.13 -18.53
N GLY A 296 17.56 -30.65 -19.12
CA GLY A 296 17.98 -31.06 -20.47
C GLY A 296 18.70 -30.00 -21.28
N GLY A 297 18.93 -28.79 -20.73
CA GLY A 297 19.76 -27.76 -21.38
C GLY A 297 19.09 -27.05 -22.56
N GLN A 298 17.79 -27.20 -22.77
CA GLN A 298 17.05 -26.43 -23.77
C GLN A 298 16.96 -24.94 -23.35
N GLU A 299 17.03 -24.05 -24.34
CA GLU A 299 16.90 -22.62 -24.18
C GLU A 299 15.61 -22.27 -23.38
N ARG A 300 15.69 -21.27 -22.53
CA ARG A 300 14.53 -20.76 -21.79
C ARG A 300 13.47 -20.35 -22.80
N GLY A 301 12.25 -20.85 -22.66
CA GLY A 301 11.14 -20.41 -23.49
C GLY A 301 10.94 -18.91 -23.33
N VAL A 302 11.06 -18.18 -24.42
CA VAL A 302 10.79 -16.74 -24.50
C VAL A 302 9.41 -16.55 -25.10
N PHE A 303 8.62 -15.71 -24.49
CA PHE A 303 7.24 -15.40 -24.88
C PHE A 303 7.10 -13.90 -25.08
N GLN A 304 6.14 -13.51 -25.89
CA GLN A 304 5.85 -12.12 -26.21
C GLN A 304 4.36 -11.94 -26.44
N ASP A 305 3.80 -10.85 -25.95
CA ASP A 305 2.40 -10.45 -26.21
C ASP A 305 2.23 -8.94 -25.99
N VAL A 306 1.15 -8.39 -26.53
CA VAL A 306 0.86 -6.96 -26.53
C VAL A 306 -0.29 -6.64 -25.58
N PHE A 307 -0.06 -5.69 -24.68
CA PHE A 307 -1.00 -5.27 -23.64
C PHE A 307 -1.31 -3.76 -23.76
N HIS A 308 -2.45 -3.35 -23.21
CA HIS A 308 -2.77 -1.94 -23.03
C HIS A 308 -2.14 -1.37 -21.76
N THR A 309 -2.04 -2.22 -20.72
CA THR A 309 -1.51 -1.83 -19.41
C THR A 309 -0.61 -2.93 -18.86
N VAL A 310 0.52 -2.55 -18.28
CA VAL A 310 1.39 -3.43 -17.49
C VAL A 310 1.47 -2.91 -16.06
N LEU A 311 0.92 -3.68 -15.13
CA LEU A 311 0.93 -3.38 -13.70
C LEU A 311 2.03 -4.18 -13.00
N VAL A 312 3.02 -3.50 -12.42
CA VAL A 312 4.07 -4.15 -11.64
C VAL A 312 3.72 -4.14 -10.15
N ALA A 313 3.73 -5.34 -9.55
CA ALA A 313 3.45 -5.58 -8.12
C ALA A 313 4.46 -6.58 -7.54
N THR A 314 5.75 -6.31 -7.79
CA THR A 314 6.88 -7.21 -7.50
C THR A 314 7.49 -7.02 -6.11
N GLY A 315 6.93 -6.14 -5.29
CA GLY A 315 7.35 -5.85 -3.93
C GLY A 315 7.21 -4.38 -3.59
N ARG A 316 7.61 -4.04 -2.36
CA ARG A 316 7.55 -2.68 -1.81
C ARG A 316 8.85 -2.36 -1.10
N CYS A 317 9.26 -1.10 -1.12
CA CYS A 317 10.44 -0.60 -0.42
C CYS A 317 10.02 0.46 0.61
N PRO A 318 10.65 0.53 1.79
CA PRO A 318 10.39 1.57 2.75
C PRO A 318 10.77 2.95 2.19
N ASP A 319 9.98 3.97 2.47
CA ASP A 319 10.28 5.36 2.11
C ASP A 319 11.12 6.02 3.22
N SER A 320 12.30 5.43 3.49
CA SER A 320 13.20 5.82 4.58
C SER A 320 14.40 6.68 4.12
N LYS A 321 14.84 6.53 2.87
CA LYS A 321 16.06 7.17 2.36
C LYS A 321 16.07 8.71 2.45
N ALA A 322 14.90 9.33 2.32
CA ALA A 322 14.78 10.78 2.33
C ALA A 322 14.59 11.38 3.74
N LEU A 323 14.51 10.53 4.77
CA LEU A 323 14.22 10.95 6.15
C LEU A 323 15.42 11.55 6.88
N GLY A 324 16.65 11.41 6.36
CA GLY A 324 17.86 11.91 7.01
C GLY A 324 18.27 11.06 8.22
N LEU A 325 18.03 9.75 8.19
CA LEU A 325 18.31 8.82 9.29
C LEU A 325 19.78 8.78 9.68
N ASP A 326 20.68 8.87 8.68
CA ASP A 326 22.14 8.88 8.90
C ASP A 326 22.59 10.08 9.76
N ALA A 327 21.95 11.25 9.59
CA ALA A 327 22.29 12.47 10.33
C ALA A 327 22.02 12.34 11.84
N VAL A 328 21.13 11.42 12.22
CA VAL A 328 20.74 11.18 13.61
C VAL A 328 21.18 9.81 14.14
N SER A 329 21.85 9.02 13.32
CA SER A 329 22.34 7.66 13.63
C SER A 329 21.23 6.65 13.92
N VAL A 330 20.08 6.77 13.24
CA VAL A 330 19.04 5.75 13.24
C VAL A 330 19.43 4.65 12.26
N GLU A 331 19.51 3.43 12.75
CA GLU A 331 19.93 2.26 11.97
C GLU A 331 18.79 1.71 11.11
N THR A 332 19.17 1.20 9.94
CA THR A 332 18.26 0.51 9.02
C THR A 332 18.82 -0.87 8.68
N ASP A 333 17.93 -1.82 8.47
CA ASP A 333 18.30 -3.13 7.94
C ASP A 333 18.90 -3.01 6.53
N VAL A 334 20.04 -3.62 6.31
CA VAL A 334 20.83 -3.46 5.07
C VAL A 334 20.13 -4.02 3.84
N GLU A 335 19.35 -5.11 4.02
CA GLU A 335 18.69 -5.79 2.89
C GLU A 335 17.37 -5.14 2.52
N SER A 336 16.55 -4.86 3.52
CA SER A 336 15.20 -4.33 3.33
C SER A 336 15.13 -2.80 3.31
N GLY A 337 16.11 -2.12 3.90
CA GLY A 337 16.12 -0.67 4.12
C GLY A 337 15.13 -0.21 5.19
N LYS A 338 14.51 -1.12 5.93
CA LYS A 338 13.57 -0.83 7.01
C LYS A 338 14.30 -0.32 8.24
N VAL A 339 13.61 0.50 9.02
CA VAL A 339 14.15 1.05 10.27
C VAL A 339 14.13 -0.04 11.35
N ILE A 340 15.28 -0.28 11.97
CA ILE A 340 15.43 -1.24 13.06
C ILE A 340 14.78 -0.68 14.32
N VAL A 341 13.91 -1.46 14.95
CA VAL A 341 13.18 -1.10 16.17
C VAL A 341 13.20 -2.23 17.21
N ASP A 342 13.01 -1.86 18.46
CA ASP A 342 12.81 -2.80 19.55
C ASP A 342 11.32 -3.20 19.74
N GLU A 343 11.02 -3.97 20.79
CA GLU A 343 9.65 -4.39 21.13
C GLU A 343 8.69 -3.25 21.49
N ARG A 344 9.19 -2.03 21.62
CA ARG A 344 8.44 -0.80 21.93
C ARG A 344 8.32 0.13 20.73
N ASP A 345 8.70 -0.35 19.55
CA ASP A 345 8.80 0.43 18.33
C ASP A 345 9.83 1.59 18.44
N GLU A 346 10.74 1.56 19.44
CA GLU A 346 11.81 2.55 19.59
C GLU A 346 12.99 2.20 18.68
N THR A 347 13.53 3.18 17.97
CA THR A 347 14.70 2.99 17.11
C THR A 347 15.98 2.87 17.94
N THR A 348 17.13 2.72 17.29
CA THR A 348 18.45 2.77 17.97
C THR A 348 18.73 4.12 18.64
N VAL A 349 17.91 5.13 18.40
CA VAL A 349 18.01 6.47 19.00
C VAL A 349 16.82 6.70 19.94
N PRO A 350 17.04 6.89 21.27
CA PRO A 350 15.96 7.18 22.19
C PRO A 350 15.07 8.34 21.73
N HIS A 351 13.76 8.27 22.02
CA HIS A 351 12.71 9.22 21.64
C HIS A 351 12.41 9.35 20.12
N ILE A 352 13.06 8.53 19.28
CA ILE A 352 12.68 8.36 17.87
C ILE A 352 12.10 6.94 17.72
N PHE A 353 10.86 6.87 17.32
CA PHE A 353 10.09 5.63 17.14
C PHE A 353 9.82 5.43 15.64
N CYS A 354 9.61 4.18 15.23
CA CYS A 354 9.17 3.86 13.88
C CYS A 354 8.05 2.83 13.91
N ILE A 355 6.97 3.08 13.17
CA ILE A 355 5.79 2.21 13.12
C ILE A 355 5.35 1.92 11.69
N GLY A 356 4.59 0.85 11.53
CA GLY A 356 4.02 0.43 10.25
C GLY A 356 5.07 -0.18 9.32
N ASP A 357 4.80 -0.13 8.01
CA ASP A 357 5.62 -0.84 7.01
C ASP A 357 7.07 -0.33 6.90
N THR A 358 7.37 0.85 7.45
CA THR A 358 8.73 1.41 7.50
C THR A 358 9.61 0.70 8.51
N ALA A 359 9.03 0.15 9.60
CA ALA A 359 9.73 -0.61 10.62
C ALA A 359 9.98 -2.06 10.16
N ASP A 360 11.08 -2.67 10.63
CA ASP A 360 11.47 -4.04 10.27
C ASP A 360 10.58 -5.11 10.93
N TYR A 361 9.96 -4.79 12.05
CA TYR A 361 9.20 -5.73 12.89
C TYR A 361 7.71 -5.84 12.54
N CYS A 362 7.12 -4.93 11.76
CA CYS A 362 5.67 -4.85 11.56
C CYS A 362 5.22 -5.44 10.21
N LEU A 363 4.94 -6.75 10.17
CA LEU A 363 4.40 -7.44 8.99
C LEU A 363 2.88 -7.72 9.07
N LEU A 364 2.17 -7.34 10.16
CA LEU A 364 0.90 -8.00 10.46
C LEU A 364 -0.37 -7.14 10.45
N MET A 365 -0.31 -5.82 10.44
CA MET A 365 -1.53 -5.02 10.65
C MET A 365 -2.43 -4.87 9.42
N VAL A 366 -1.91 -4.99 8.20
CA VAL A 366 -2.70 -4.85 6.97
C VAL A 366 -3.46 -6.14 6.62
N TYR A 367 -3.00 -7.30 7.09
CA TYR A 367 -3.54 -8.60 6.70
C TYR A 367 -4.86 -8.99 7.37
N ILE A 368 -5.13 -8.54 8.59
CA ILE A 368 -6.32 -8.96 9.34
C ILE A 368 -7.61 -8.35 8.76
N ALA A 369 -7.53 -7.21 8.11
CA ALA A 369 -8.70 -6.55 7.53
C ALA A 369 -9.15 -7.14 6.17
N SER A 370 -8.25 -7.80 5.43
CA SER A 370 -8.54 -8.32 4.07
C SER A 370 -9.00 -9.79 4.04
N VAL A 371 -8.85 -10.54 5.13
CA VAL A 371 -9.20 -11.97 5.21
C VAL A 371 -10.62 -12.22 5.74
N ARG A 372 -11.31 -11.18 6.25
CA ARG A 372 -12.72 -11.28 6.69
C ARG A 372 -13.66 -10.60 5.70
N SER A 373 -13.71 -11.09 4.48
CA SER A 373 -14.82 -10.77 3.57
C SER A 373 -14.98 -11.90 2.56
#